data_e8e9d516d7a0f91a8809437aca1da8ea
#
_entry.id   e8e9d516d7a0f91a8809437aca1da8ea
#
_cell.length_a   1.000
_cell.length_b   1.000
_cell.length_c   1.000
_cell.angle_alpha   90.00
_cell.angle_beta   90.00
_cell.angle_gamma   90.00
#
_symmetry.space_group_name_H-M   'P 1'
#
loop_
_entity.id
_entity.type
_entity.pdbx_description
1 polymer ?
#
loop_
_entity_poly.entity_id
_entity_poly.type
_entity_poly.pdbx_seq_one_letter_code
_entity_poly.pdbx_strand_id
1 'polypeptide(L)'
;LTITTNGINPGFAWEDGLISENVIYFHLVSDLEGNLISGTYTYEKNFTFYDLTNVVLNIKDVDPALALQPNRTYRITMMAVSEDNWVNLLCEKEFNTD
;
A
#
# COMPACT_ATOMS: atom_id res chain seq x y z
N LEU A 1 -2.20 10.57 2.77
CA LEU A 1 -1.26 9.59 2.18
C LEU A 1 -0.15 10.32 1.45
N THR A 2 1.07 10.14 1.91
CA THR A 2 2.27 10.73 1.32
C THR A 2 3.01 9.66 0.53
N ILE A 3 3.41 9.98 -0.69
CA ILE A 3 4.14 9.04 -1.55
C ILE A 3 5.51 9.63 -1.83
N THR A 4 6.55 8.84 -1.54
CA THR A 4 7.93 9.21 -1.82
C THR A 4 8.42 8.41 -3.01
N THR A 5 8.73 9.10 -4.10
CA THR A 5 9.22 8.47 -5.32
C THR A 5 10.66 8.03 -5.15
N ASN A 6 10.95 6.76 -5.49
CA ASN A 6 12.28 6.19 -5.39
C ASN A 6 12.44 5.05 -6.40
N GLY A 7 12.57 5.40 -7.68
CA GLY A 7 12.65 4.40 -8.76
C GLY A 7 11.42 3.51 -8.79
N ILE A 8 11.63 2.20 -8.74
CA ILE A 8 10.55 1.21 -8.69
C ILE A 8 10.25 0.76 -7.25
N ASN A 9 10.79 1.46 -6.24
CA ASN A 9 10.60 1.16 -4.83
C ASN A 9 10.02 2.37 -4.09
N PRO A 10 8.81 2.83 -4.44
CA PRO A 10 8.21 3.98 -3.78
C PRO A 10 7.90 3.71 -2.32
N GLY A 11 7.98 4.76 -1.50
CA GLY A 11 7.59 4.72 -0.10
C GLY A 11 6.21 5.34 0.09
N PHE A 12 5.42 4.75 0.99
CA PHE A 12 4.08 5.23 1.34
C PHE A 12 4.01 5.47 2.83
N ALA A 13 3.42 6.59 3.23
CA ALA A 13 3.20 6.93 4.63
C ALA A 13 1.84 7.60 4.77
N TRP A 14 1.18 7.40 5.91
CA TRP A 14 -0.16 7.94 6.15
C TRP A 14 -0.37 8.26 7.62
N GLU A 15 -1.38 9.12 7.86
CA GLU A 15 -1.87 9.44 9.18
C GLU A 15 -3.31 8.95 9.28
N ASP A 16 -3.68 8.36 10.42
CA ASP A 16 -5.01 7.85 10.63
C ASP A 16 -5.86 8.73 11.55
N GLY A 17 -5.32 9.88 11.94
CA GLY A 17 -6.00 10.76 12.88
C GLY A 17 -6.13 10.13 14.26
N LEU A 18 -7.38 9.95 14.71
CA LEU A 18 -7.67 9.44 16.05
C LEU A 18 -8.21 8.01 16.06
N ILE A 19 -7.90 7.22 15.04
CA ILE A 19 -8.33 5.82 14.99
C ILE A 19 -7.61 5.03 16.10
N SER A 20 -8.28 4.03 16.66
CA SER A 20 -7.81 3.29 17.82
C SER A 20 -6.50 2.53 17.55
N GLU A 21 -5.80 2.14 18.64
CA GLU A 21 -4.49 1.51 18.57
C GLU A 21 -4.46 0.15 17.89
N ASN A 22 -5.59 -0.55 17.82
CA ASN A 22 -5.66 -1.90 17.29
C ASN A 22 -6.15 -1.92 15.84
N VAL A 23 -5.54 -1.09 15.02
CA VAL A 23 -5.86 -0.97 13.60
C VAL A 23 -4.80 -1.67 12.78
N ILE A 24 -5.23 -2.44 11.79
CA ILE A 24 -4.34 -2.99 10.78
C ILE A 24 -4.57 -2.22 9.47
N TYR A 25 -3.49 -1.94 8.77
CA TYR A 25 -3.55 -1.22 7.51
C TYR A 25 -3.40 -2.21 6.36
N PHE A 26 -4.35 -2.15 5.44
CA PHE A 26 -4.35 -2.98 4.25
C PHE A 26 -4.07 -2.10 3.04
N HIS A 27 -3.05 -2.42 2.27
CA HIS A 27 -2.70 -1.64 1.10
C HIS A 27 -2.56 -2.53 -0.12
N LEU A 28 -3.14 -2.03 -1.22
CA LEU A 28 -3.14 -2.68 -2.53
C LEU A 28 -2.42 -1.78 -3.51
N VAL A 29 -1.50 -2.34 -4.26
CA VAL A 29 -0.88 -1.64 -5.39
C VAL A 29 -1.38 -2.30 -6.67
N SER A 30 -1.86 -1.49 -7.59
CA SER A 30 -2.41 -1.96 -8.85
C SER A 30 -1.96 -1.05 -10.00
N ASP A 31 -2.05 -1.57 -11.23
CA ASP A 31 -1.89 -0.71 -12.40
C ASP A 31 -3.21 0.02 -12.71
N LEU A 32 -3.20 0.89 -13.72
CA LEU A 32 -4.39 1.66 -14.07
C LEU A 32 -5.44 0.84 -14.81
N GLU A 33 -5.12 -0.37 -15.22
CA GLU A 33 -6.05 -1.30 -15.86
C GLU A 33 -6.79 -2.17 -14.84
N GLY A 34 -6.43 -2.05 -13.56
CA GLY A 34 -7.06 -2.79 -12.49
C GLY A 34 -6.37 -4.10 -12.13
N ASN A 35 -5.18 -4.38 -12.68
CA ASN A 35 -4.43 -5.57 -12.32
C ASN A 35 -3.75 -5.37 -10.97
N LEU A 36 -4.03 -6.27 -10.03
CA LEU A 36 -3.44 -6.23 -8.70
C LEU A 36 -1.98 -6.69 -8.76
N ILE A 37 -1.08 -5.84 -8.25
CA ILE A 37 0.35 -6.13 -8.21
C ILE A 37 0.74 -6.66 -6.85
N SER A 38 0.30 -6.00 -5.77
CA SER A 38 0.57 -6.46 -4.40
C SER A 38 -0.60 -6.19 -3.48
N GLY A 39 -0.72 -6.99 -2.43
CA GLY A 39 -1.68 -6.78 -1.36
C GLY A 39 -1.05 -7.20 -0.04
N THR A 40 -0.91 -6.28 0.90
CA THR A 40 -0.19 -6.52 2.16
C THR A 40 -0.91 -5.86 3.33
N TYR A 41 -0.65 -6.39 4.54
CA TYR A 41 -1.11 -5.81 5.80
C TYR A 41 0.08 -5.36 6.63
N THR A 42 -0.01 -4.19 7.23
CA THR A 42 0.97 -3.69 8.20
C THR A 42 0.26 -3.14 9.43
N TYR A 43 0.96 -3.13 10.58
CA TYR A 43 0.51 -2.38 11.76
C TYR A 43 1.07 -0.96 11.76
N GLU A 44 2.21 -0.74 11.10
CA GLU A 44 2.83 0.57 11.00
C GLU A 44 2.17 1.42 9.92
N LYS A 45 2.31 2.73 10.05
CA LYS A 45 1.70 3.71 9.13
C LYS A 45 2.58 4.02 7.93
N ASN A 46 3.37 3.05 7.50
CA ASN A 46 4.26 3.21 6.35
C ASN A 46 4.54 1.87 5.68
N PHE A 47 4.85 1.92 4.42
CA PHE A 47 5.26 0.76 3.63
C PHE A 47 6.15 1.23 2.49
N THR A 48 7.26 0.53 2.27
CA THR A 48 8.14 0.74 1.10
C THR A 48 8.00 -0.46 0.16
N PHE A 49 7.69 -0.20 -1.08
CA PHE A 49 7.56 -1.25 -2.08
C PHE A 49 8.95 -1.70 -2.56
N TYR A 50 9.43 -2.93 -2.49
CA TYR A 50 8.65 -3.98 -1.82
C TYR A 50 9.48 -4.53 -0.66
N ASP A 51 9.38 -3.91 0.48
CA ASP A 51 10.09 -4.26 1.71
C ASP A 51 9.09 -4.90 2.69
N LEU A 52 9.32 -6.16 3.03
CA LEU A 52 8.40 -6.95 3.85
C LEU A 52 8.75 -6.93 5.34
N THR A 53 9.70 -6.10 5.76
CA THR A 53 10.16 -6.11 7.16
C THR A 53 9.09 -5.73 8.17
N ASN A 54 8.12 -4.88 7.77
CA ASN A 54 7.00 -4.49 8.63
C ASN A 54 5.67 -5.10 8.20
N VAL A 55 5.69 -6.04 7.28
CA VAL A 55 4.48 -6.68 6.76
C VAL A 55 4.06 -7.81 7.69
N VAL A 56 2.79 -7.80 8.10
CA VAL A 56 2.19 -8.82 8.96
C VAL A 56 1.70 -9.99 8.12
N LEU A 57 1.11 -9.70 6.97
CA LEU A 57 0.51 -10.70 6.10
C LEU A 57 0.52 -10.20 4.67
N ASN A 58 0.91 -11.06 3.74
CA ASN A 58 0.75 -10.83 2.31
C ASN A 58 -0.49 -11.55 1.81
N ILE A 59 -1.36 -10.82 1.12
CA ILE A 59 -2.47 -11.42 0.38
C ILE A 59 -1.99 -11.81 -1.01
N LYS A 60 -1.12 -10.98 -1.60
CA LYS A 60 -0.55 -11.23 -2.90
C LYS A 60 0.89 -10.75 -2.93
N ASP A 61 1.81 -11.67 -3.20
CA ASP A 61 3.21 -11.37 -3.45
C ASP A 61 3.38 -10.72 -4.83
N VAL A 62 4.47 -10.00 -5.00
CA VAL A 62 4.77 -9.39 -6.28
C VAL A 62 5.00 -10.47 -7.33
N ASP A 63 4.22 -10.42 -8.40
CA ASP A 63 4.42 -11.24 -9.57
C ASP A 63 5.46 -10.56 -10.47
N PRO A 64 6.56 -11.20 -10.86
CA PRO A 64 7.56 -10.58 -11.72
C PRO A 64 7.01 -10.02 -13.04
N ALA A 65 5.95 -10.61 -13.57
CA ALA A 65 5.29 -10.10 -14.78
C ALA A 65 4.49 -8.82 -14.53
N LEU A 66 4.10 -8.56 -13.27
CA LEU A 66 3.30 -7.39 -12.87
C LEU A 66 4.09 -6.41 -11.99
N ALA A 67 5.37 -6.69 -11.71
CA ALA A 67 6.19 -5.82 -10.88
C ALA A 67 6.27 -4.41 -11.46
N LEU A 68 6.52 -3.42 -10.58
CA LEU A 68 6.59 -2.03 -11.01
C LEU A 68 7.68 -1.82 -12.04
N GLN A 69 7.35 -1.05 -13.07
CA GLN A 69 8.27 -0.68 -14.13
C GLN A 69 8.65 0.80 -13.97
N PRO A 70 9.83 1.22 -14.44
CA PRO A 70 10.21 2.64 -14.37
C PRO A 70 9.34 3.50 -15.30
N ASN A 71 9.16 4.74 -14.92
CA ASN A 71 8.43 5.75 -15.69
C ASN A 71 6.99 5.36 -16.03
N ARG A 72 6.29 4.75 -15.06
CA ARG A 72 4.90 4.34 -15.21
C ARG A 72 4.05 4.86 -14.08
N THR A 73 2.73 4.88 -14.30
CA THR A 73 1.76 5.30 -13.30
C THR A 73 1.02 4.10 -12.75
N TYR A 74 0.90 4.05 -11.43
CA TYR A 74 0.20 3.00 -10.70
C TYR A 74 -0.75 3.64 -9.68
N ARG A 75 -1.53 2.79 -9.01
CA ARG A 75 -2.47 3.23 -7.97
C ARG A 75 -2.20 2.46 -6.69
N ILE A 76 -2.22 3.19 -5.57
CA ILE A 76 -2.24 2.58 -4.25
C ILE A 76 -3.59 2.84 -3.60
N THR A 77 -4.18 1.80 -3.02
CA THR A 77 -5.38 1.88 -2.20
C THR A 77 -5.01 1.43 -0.80
N MET A 78 -5.28 2.25 0.21
CA MET A 78 -4.96 1.95 1.60
C MET A 78 -6.23 2.03 2.43
N MET A 79 -6.45 1.02 3.27
CA MET A 79 -7.57 0.95 4.19
C MET A 79 -7.05 0.73 5.60
N ALA A 80 -7.65 1.43 6.57
CA ALA A 80 -7.42 1.18 7.99
C ALA A 80 -8.60 0.37 8.52
N VAL A 81 -8.34 -0.83 9.02
CA VAL A 81 -9.37 -1.77 9.47
C VAL A 81 -9.21 -2.01 10.96
N SER A 82 -10.28 -1.74 11.73
CA SER A 82 -10.28 -1.92 13.18
C SER A 82 -10.56 -3.38 13.57
N GLU A 83 -10.42 -3.70 14.86
CA GLU A 83 -10.62 -5.04 15.41
C GLU A 83 -11.99 -5.64 15.10
N ASP A 84 -13.01 -4.81 14.99
CA ASP A 84 -14.37 -5.22 14.68
C ASP A 84 -14.66 -5.27 13.18
N ASN A 85 -13.61 -5.28 12.37
CA ASN A 85 -13.64 -5.37 10.91
C ASN A 85 -14.32 -4.19 10.21
N TRP A 86 -14.32 -3.02 10.85
CA TRP A 86 -14.79 -1.80 10.20
C TRP A 86 -13.66 -1.11 9.45
N VAL A 87 -13.94 -0.69 8.23
CA VAL A 87 -13.02 0.17 7.48
C VAL A 87 -13.22 1.60 7.99
N ASN A 88 -12.23 2.11 8.71
CA ASN A 88 -12.29 3.43 9.33
C ASN A 88 -11.65 4.52 8.47
N LEU A 89 -10.85 4.14 7.49
CA LEU A 89 -10.17 5.06 6.60
C LEU A 89 -9.94 4.36 5.26
N LEU A 90 -10.22 5.05 4.19
CA LEU A 90 -9.94 4.59 2.82
C LEU A 90 -9.28 5.71 2.06
N CYS A 91 -8.09 5.46 1.54
CA CYS A 91 -7.36 6.40 0.68
C CYS A 91 -6.97 5.70 -0.61
N GLU A 92 -7.13 6.40 -1.72
CA GLU A 92 -6.69 5.91 -3.03
C GLU A 92 -5.94 7.03 -3.73
N LYS A 93 -4.77 6.73 -4.29
CA LYS A 93 -3.94 7.74 -4.94
C LYS A 93 -3.13 7.11 -6.06
N GLU A 94 -2.99 7.85 -7.15
CA GLU A 94 -2.07 7.48 -8.22
C GLU A 94 -0.66 7.96 -7.92
N PHE A 95 0.33 7.21 -8.36
CA PHE A 95 1.73 7.60 -8.20
C PHE A 95 2.54 7.17 -9.43
N ASN A 96 3.66 7.84 -9.64
CA ASN A 96 4.56 7.55 -10.75
C ASN A 96 5.86 6.96 -10.24
N THR A 97 6.41 6.01 -11.00
CA THR A 97 7.77 5.52 -10.79
C THR A 97 8.76 6.34 -11.60
N ASP A 98 10.02 6.34 -11.18
CA ASP A 98 11.10 7.02 -11.90
C ASP A 98 11.70 6.15 -12.99
#